data_55b574c8925e9abe0ba95dd26cc9cf00
#
_entry.id   55b574c8925e9abe0ba95dd26cc9cf00
#
_cell.length_a   1.000
_cell.length_b   1.000
_cell.length_c   1.000
_cell.angle_alpha   90.00
_cell.angle_beta   90.00
_cell.angle_gamma   90.00
#
_symmetry.space_group_name_H-M   'P 1'
#
loop_
_entity.id
_entity.type
_entity.pdbx_description
1 polymer ?
#
loop_
_entity_poly.entity_id
_entity_poly.type
_entity_poly.pdbx_seq_one_letter_code
_entity_poly.pdbx_strand_id
1 'polypeptide(L)'
;MGGSQALASHCVFKQFAREVNVALPKPEANCPLKWSNCSITFDSSDRLKCAATASALPMLCSPVISNVTVTKTLIDGGAGLNVLSVQTFDRLQVPYYQLHPTKPFSGVTDGSTHPIGQVRLPVTFGECKNYRTKLIDFDVAHIRLPYNAILGYPALAKFMAVTHHGYNVLKMPGSGGVITVPCEEKDAVCSLERAFQAASLEDPDRGSRRPPETAPKKKKTLSGPTTQETGPSGPVPAQGEPPSIT
;
A
#
# COMPACT_ATOMS: atom_id res chain seq x y z
N MET A 1 -18.51 -3.84 -25.73
CA MET A 1 -18.25 -2.42 -26.06
C MET A 1 -18.83 -1.58 -24.95
N GLY A 2 -18.10 -1.39 -23.87
CA GLY A 2 -18.45 -0.51 -22.76
C GLY A 2 -17.53 0.69 -22.76
N GLY A 3 -17.94 1.76 -23.47
CA GLY A 3 -17.21 3.01 -23.49
C GLY A 3 -17.32 3.71 -22.13
N SER A 4 -16.18 4.16 -21.62
CA SER A 4 -16.09 4.99 -20.44
C SER A 4 -16.81 6.32 -20.63
N GLN A 5 -18.07 6.41 -20.20
CA GLN A 5 -18.85 7.67 -20.23
C GLN A 5 -18.48 8.64 -19.09
N ALA A 6 -17.58 8.27 -18.18
CA ALA A 6 -17.25 9.06 -16.99
C ALA A 6 -16.39 10.31 -17.26
N LEU A 7 -15.81 10.47 -18.44
CA LEU A 7 -14.95 11.61 -18.78
C LEU A 7 -15.50 12.49 -19.93
N ALA A 8 -16.76 12.33 -20.31
CA ALA A 8 -17.30 12.88 -21.53
C ALA A 8 -17.64 14.39 -21.47
N SER A 9 -17.50 15.09 -20.35
CA SER A 9 -17.80 16.53 -20.31
C SER A 9 -16.76 17.28 -19.48
N HIS A 10 -16.05 18.20 -20.13
CA HIS A 10 -15.17 19.19 -19.51
C HIS A 10 -15.89 20.00 -18.39
N CYS A 11 -17.21 20.08 -18.44
CA CYS A 11 -18.06 20.72 -17.44
C CYS A 11 -18.14 19.88 -16.16
N VAL A 12 -18.31 18.56 -16.27
CA VAL A 12 -18.33 17.63 -15.11
C VAL A 12 -16.97 17.62 -14.41
N PHE A 13 -15.88 17.62 -15.17
CA PHE A 13 -14.52 17.70 -14.60
C PHE A 13 -14.30 19.02 -13.86
N LYS A 14 -14.74 20.16 -14.43
CA LYS A 14 -14.66 21.47 -13.74
C LYS A 14 -15.51 21.52 -12.47
N GLN A 15 -16.68 20.89 -12.48
CA GLN A 15 -17.53 20.81 -11.30
C GLN A 15 -16.90 19.94 -10.22
N PHE A 16 -16.40 18.76 -10.58
CA PHE A 16 -15.65 17.89 -9.68
C PHE A 16 -14.43 18.60 -9.10
N ALA A 17 -13.63 19.28 -9.92
CA ALA A 17 -12.47 20.03 -9.45
C ALA A 17 -12.83 21.17 -8.49
N ARG A 18 -13.99 21.82 -8.70
CA ARG A 18 -14.51 22.84 -7.77
C ARG A 18 -14.95 22.22 -6.45
N GLU A 19 -15.66 21.09 -6.48
CA GLU A 19 -16.11 20.37 -5.30
C GLU A 19 -14.91 19.86 -4.47
N VAL A 20 -13.88 19.32 -5.13
CA VAL A 20 -12.63 18.90 -4.47
C VAL A 20 -11.91 20.09 -3.85
N ASN A 21 -11.82 21.22 -4.55
CA ASN A 21 -11.19 22.44 -4.02
C ASN A 21 -11.97 23.09 -2.87
N VAL A 22 -13.30 22.91 -2.82
CA VAL A 22 -14.14 23.38 -1.71
C VAL A 22 -14.03 22.43 -0.50
N ALA A 23 -13.87 21.12 -0.75
CA ALA A 23 -13.72 20.12 0.30
C ALA A 23 -12.33 20.13 0.95
N LEU A 24 -11.33 20.64 0.26
CA LEU A 24 -10.00 20.84 0.85
C LEU A 24 -10.06 22.07 1.76
N PRO A 25 -9.71 21.97 3.05
CA PRO A 25 -9.52 23.14 3.88
C PRO A 25 -8.52 24.03 3.14
N LYS A 26 -8.92 25.31 2.90
CA LYS A 26 -8.00 26.32 2.35
C LYS A 26 -6.73 26.25 3.19
N PRO A 27 -5.54 26.09 2.57
CA PRO A 27 -4.31 26.13 3.33
C PRO A 27 -4.28 27.51 4.03
N GLU A 28 -4.37 27.49 5.35
CA GLU A 28 -4.10 28.70 6.14
C GLU A 28 -2.71 29.16 5.73
N ALA A 29 -2.64 30.39 5.22
CA ALA A 29 -1.46 30.94 4.61
C ALA A 29 -0.23 30.73 5.52
N ASN A 30 0.72 29.92 5.04
CA ASN A 30 2.13 29.89 5.46
C ASN A 30 2.48 29.68 6.95
N CYS A 31 1.64 29.01 7.74
CA CYS A 31 2.15 28.49 8.99
C CYS A 31 2.75 27.09 8.72
N PRO A 32 4.10 26.91 8.75
CA PRO A 32 4.68 25.60 8.57
C PRO A 32 4.12 24.67 9.65
N LEU A 33 3.63 23.50 9.23
CA LEU A 33 3.15 22.49 10.17
C LEU A 33 4.26 22.23 11.20
N LYS A 34 3.93 22.32 12.50
CA LYS A 34 4.89 22.14 13.60
C LYS A 34 5.83 20.93 13.44
N TRP A 35 5.37 19.92 12.71
CA TRP A 35 6.08 18.65 12.45
C TRP A 35 6.79 18.59 11.09
N SER A 36 6.61 19.59 10.21
CA SER A 36 7.20 19.61 8.87
C SER A 36 8.73 19.76 8.88
N ASN A 37 9.29 20.27 9.98
CA ASN A 37 10.74 20.43 10.14
C ASN A 37 11.43 19.16 10.69
N CYS A 38 10.66 18.10 11.00
CA CYS A 38 11.23 16.84 11.45
C CYS A 38 11.73 16.06 10.23
N SER A 39 13.05 15.94 10.09
CA SER A 39 13.66 15.16 9.03
C SER A 39 13.43 13.68 9.28
N ILE A 40 12.82 12.99 8.30
CA ILE A 40 12.61 11.53 8.35
C ILE A 40 13.58 10.90 7.35
N THR A 41 14.52 10.12 7.85
CA THR A 41 15.51 9.40 7.05
C THR A 41 15.35 7.90 7.22
N PHE A 42 15.80 7.14 6.23
CA PHE A 42 15.84 5.69 6.27
C PHE A 42 17.27 5.23 6.01
N ASP A 43 17.75 4.29 6.80
CA ASP A 43 19.07 3.69 6.66
C ASP A 43 19.05 2.17 6.90
N SER A 44 20.23 1.54 6.86
CA SER A 44 20.34 0.09 7.00
C SER A 44 19.87 -0.46 8.35
N SER A 45 19.82 0.36 9.40
CA SER A 45 19.34 -0.05 10.73
C SER A 45 17.83 -0.21 10.78
N ASP A 46 17.09 0.40 9.85
CA ASP A 46 15.65 0.28 9.72
C ASP A 46 15.22 -1.04 9.08
N ARG A 47 16.16 -1.74 8.43
CA ARG A 47 15.88 -3.00 7.75
C ARG A 47 15.56 -4.11 8.73
N LEU A 48 14.48 -4.83 8.52
CA LEU A 48 14.16 -6.03 9.28
C LEU A 48 15.26 -7.08 9.12
N LYS A 49 15.73 -7.67 10.25
CA LYS A 49 16.88 -8.57 10.27
C LYS A 49 16.66 -9.90 9.52
N CYS A 50 15.43 -10.31 9.34
CA CYS A 50 15.06 -11.60 8.75
C CYS A 50 14.44 -11.53 7.36
N ALA A 51 14.25 -10.35 6.81
CA ALA A 51 13.43 -10.19 5.61
C ALA A 51 14.23 -10.34 4.31
N ALA A 52 14.46 -11.57 3.88
CA ALA A 52 14.85 -11.83 2.49
C ALA A 52 13.78 -11.36 1.47
N THR A 53 12.53 -11.18 1.91
CA THR A 53 11.37 -10.88 1.08
C THR A 53 10.47 -9.77 1.68
N ALA A 54 11.06 -8.80 2.42
CA ALA A 54 10.29 -7.73 3.07
C ALA A 54 9.32 -7.00 2.12
N SER A 55 9.74 -6.74 0.89
CA SER A 55 8.93 -6.06 -0.13
C SER A 55 7.72 -6.86 -0.64
N ALA A 56 7.65 -8.16 -0.36
CA ALA A 56 6.54 -9.03 -0.75
C ALA A 56 5.48 -9.17 0.36
N LEU A 57 5.77 -8.68 1.57
CA LEU A 57 4.87 -8.80 2.70
C LEU A 57 3.97 -7.57 2.84
N PRO A 58 2.69 -7.76 3.23
CA PRO A 58 1.83 -6.65 3.60
C PRO A 58 2.40 -5.93 4.83
N MET A 59 2.34 -4.61 4.82
CA MET A 59 2.82 -3.81 5.95
C MET A 59 1.79 -3.85 7.07
N LEU A 60 2.02 -4.69 8.08
CA LEU A 60 1.17 -4.81 9.25
C LEU A 60 1.82 -4.19 10.49
N CYS A 61 1.02 -3.52 11.29
CA CYS A 61 1.43 -2.95 12.57
C CYS A 61 0.34 -3.11 13.63
N SER A 62 0.66 -2.77 14.87
CA SER A 62 -0.23 -2.89 16.02
C SER A 62 -0.41 -1.54 16.75
N PRO A 63 -1.13 -0.57 16.14
CA PRO A 63 -1.44 0.68 16.81
C PRO A 63 -2.37 0.47 17.99
N VAL A 64 -2.39 1.43 18.92
CA VAL A 64 -3.42 1.51 19.95
C VAL A 64 -4.60 2.30 19.41
N ILE A 65 -5.77 1.68 19.36
CA ILE A 65 -7.04 2.31 18.96
C ILE A 65 -7.98 2.28 20.18
N SER A 66 -8.45 3.44 20.63
CA SER A 66 -9.33 3.56 21.81
C SER A 66 -8.82 2.76 23.01
N ASN A 67 -7.53 2.87 23.33
CA ASN A 67 -6.84 2.19 24.45
C ASN A 67 -6.66 0.67 24.29
N VAL A 68 -6.96 0.10 23.14
CA VAL A 68 -6.74 -1.33 22.82
C VAL A 68 -5.68 -1.44 21.73
N THR A 69 -4.70 -2.32 21.92
CA THR A 69 -3.74 -2.66 20.87
C THR A 69 -4.44 -3.50 19.79
N VAL A 70 -4.53 -2.97 18.58
CA VAL A 70 -5.17 -3.63 17.44
C VAL A 70 -4.08 -4.21 16.53
N THR A 71 -3.79 -5.49 16.73
CA THR A 71 -2.84 -6.24 15.88
C THR A 71 -3.39 -6.40 14.46
N LYS A 72 -2.53 -6.77 13.51
CA LYS A 72 -2.90 -6.99 12.10
C LYS A 72 -3.60 -5.80 11.46
N THR A 73 -3.17 -4.60 11.81
CA THR A 73 -3.62 -3.38 11.15
C THR A 73 -2.80 -3.18 9.89
N LEU A 74 -3.46 -3.25 8.73
CA LEU A 74 -2.82 -3.03 7.42
C LEU A 74 -2.57 -1.54 7.19
N ILE A 75 -1.37 -1.20 6.78
CA ILE A 75 -1.00 0.12 6.28
C ILE A 75 -1.13 0.10 4.76
N ASP A 76 -2.10 0.86 4.23
CA ASP A 76 -2.41 0.89 2.80
C ASP A 76 -2.46 2.33 2.26
N GLY A 77 -1.35 2.77 1.69
CA GLY A 77 -1.25 4.12 1.10
C GLY A 77 -2.13 4.31 -0.14
N GLY A 78 -2.67 3.25 -0.74
CA GLY A 78 -3.59 3.31 -1.87
C GLY A 78 -5.07 3.38 -1.48
N ALA A 79 -5.41 2.99 -0.23
CA ALA A 79 -6.79 3.04 0.24
C ALA A 79 -7.22 4.48 0.57
N GLY A 80 -8.31 4.94 -0.05
CA GLY A 80 -8.88 6.28 0.16
C GLY A 80 -9.67 6.44 1.46
N LEU A 81 -9.75 5.41 2.29
CA LEU A 81 -10.54 5.38 3.53
C LEU A 81 -9.84 4.48 4.57
N ASN A 82 -10.29 4.56 5.82
CA ASN A 82 -9.82 3.67 6.86
C ASN A 82 -10.97 2.73 7.23
N VAL A 83 -10.68 1.45 7.37
CA VAL A 83 -11.69 0.43 7.65
C VAL A 83 -11.38 -0.25 8.97
N LEU A 84 -12.42 -0.48 9.75
CA LEU A 84 -12.39 -1.27 10.97
C LEU A 84 -13.31 -2.48 10.78
N SER A 85 -12.82 -3.69 11.09
CA SER A 85 -13.70 -4.85 11.05
C SER A 85 -14.74 -4.76 12.17
N VAL A 86 -15.96 -5.24 11.91
CA VAL A 86 -17.04 -5.28 12.93
C VAL A 86 -16.56 -6.02 14.18
N GLN A 87 -15.85 -7.15 14.01
CA GLN A 87 -15.32 -7.91 15.14
C GLN A 87 -14.33 -7.09 15.98
N THR A 88 -13.52 -6.24 15.34
CA THR A 88 -12.61 -5.35 16.08
C THR A 88 -13.39 -4.23 16.76
N PHE A 89 -14.37 -3.65 16.08
CA PHE A 89 -15.24 -2.62 16.66
C PHE A 89 -15.93 -3.14 17.96
N ASP A 90 -16.46 -4.37 17.94
CA ASP A 90 -17.07 -5.01 19.11
C ASP A 90 -16.06 -5.18 20.27
N ARG A 91 -14.82 -5.57 19.95
CA ARG A 91 -13.75 -5.71 20.95
C ARG A 91 -13.32 -4.38 21.56
N LEU A 92 -13.44 -3.28 20.83
CA LEU A 92 -13.15 -1.94 21.34
C LEU A 92 -14.24 -1.46 22.33
N GLN A 93 -15.38 -2.16 22.42
CA GLN A 93 -16.51 -1.82 23.28
C GLN A 93 -17.03 -0.38 23.05
N VAL A 94 -16.89 0.12 21.83
CA VAL A 94 -17.45 1.41 21.45
C VAL A 94 -18.95 1.27 21.24
N PRO A 95 -19.78 2.12 21.84
CA PRO A 95 -21.22 2.01 21.69
C PRO A 95 -21.70 2.23 20.25
N TYR A 96 -22.61 1.40 19.77
CA TYR A 96 -23.16 1.47 18.42
C TYR A 96 -23.87 2.79 18.10
N TYR A 97 -24.37 3.51 19.08
CA TYR A 97 -24.99 4.84 18.89
C TYR A 97 -23.99 5.91 18.45
N GLN A 98 -22.67 5.65 18.55
CA GLN A 98 -21.63 6.53 18.05
C GLN A 98 -21.37 6.34 16.54
N LEU A 99 -21.97 5.33 15.92
CA LEU A 99 -21.88 5.14 14.48
C LEU A 99 -22.75 6.17 13.76
N HIS A 100 -22.14 6.87 12.82
CA HIS A 100 -22.83 7.80 11.93
C HIS A 100 -23.04 7.15 10.57
N PRO A 101 -24.12 7.50 9.86
CA PRO A 101 -24.33 7.02 8.50
C PRO A 101 -23.16 7.37 7.58
N THR A 102 -22.75 6.43 6.74
CA THR A 102 -21.70 6.61 5.75
C THR A 102 -22.11 6.00 4.41
N LYS A 103 -21.30 6.26 3.38
CA LYS A 103 -21.59 5.78 2.02
C LYS A 103 -20.94 4.43 1.78
N PRO A 104 -21.54 3.58 0.93
CA PRO A 104 -20.87 2.38 0.43
C PRO A 104 -19.57 2.73 -0.27
N PHE A 105 -18.59 1.82 -0.21
CA PHE A 105 -17.32 1.95 -0.91
C PHE A 105 -17.04 0.70 -1.74
N SER A 106 -16.27 0.88 -2.80
CA SER A 106 -15.84 -0.21 -3.68
C SER A 106 -14.31 -0.31 -3.67
N GLY A 107 -13.81 -1.53 -3.77
CA GLY A 107 -12.39 -1.81 -4.01
C GLY A 107 -12.04 -1.79 -5.50
N VAL A 108 -10.94 -2.43 -5.87
CA VAL A 108 -10.50 -2.59 -7.26
C VAL A 108 -11.33 -3.64 -8.00
N THR A 109 -11.92 -4.59 -7.28
CA THR A 109 -12.79 -5.65 -7.81
C THR A 109 -14.25 -5.20 -7.84
N ASP A 110 -15.04 -5.85 -8.70
CA ASP A 110 -16.48 -5.61 -8.75
C ASP A 110 -17.14 -5.90 -7.40
N GLY A 111 -18.07 -5.02 -7.04
CA GLY A 111 -18.82 -5.11 -5.80
C GLY A 111 -18.71 -3.85 -4.94
N SER A 112 -19.67 -3.70 -4.05
CA SER A 112 -19.73 -2.59 -3.10
C SER A 112 -19.85 -3.13 -1.69
N THR A 113 -19.01 -2.63 -0.80
CA THR A 113 -19.09 -2.92 0.64
C THR A 113 -19.96 -1.86 1.31
N HIS A 114 -20.95 -2.33 2.06
CA HIS A 114 -21.85 -1.47 2.84
C HIS A 114 -21.38 -1.47 4.30
N PRO A 115 -20.76 -0.39 4.79
CA PRO A 115 -20.41 -0.29 6.21
C PRO A 115 -21.67 -0.16 7.05
N ILE A 116 -21.60 -0.64 8.29
CA ILE A 116 -22.66 -0.45 9.28
C ILE A 116 -22.70 0.99 9.81
N GLY A 117 -21.66 1.75 9.59
CA GLY A 117 -21.52 3.16 9.95
C GLY A 117 -20.07 3.58 10.02
N GLN A 118 -19.86 4.86 10.29
CA GLN A 118 -18.54 5.47 10.47
C GLN A 118 -18.38 5.95 11.92
N VAL A 119 -17.19 5.77 12.48
CA VAL A 119 -16.85 6.21 13.84
C VAL A 119 -15.51 6.93 13.85
N ARG A 120 -15.38 7.94 14.72
CA ARG A 120 -14.12 8.68 14.92
C ARG A 120 -13.45 8.21 16.21
N LEU A 121 -12.27 7.59 16.07
CA LEU A 121 -11.55 6.99 17.20
C LEU A 121 -10.13 7.55 17.29
N PRO A 122 -9.57 7.68 18.51
CA PRO A 122 -8.17 8.00 18.71
C PRO A 122 -7.29 6.81 18.32
N VAL A 123 -6.29 7.07 17.50
CA VAL A 123 -5.25 6.12 17.10
C VAL A 123 -3.92 6.65 17.59
N THR A 124 -3.13 5.81 18.26
CA THR A 124 -1.84 6.16 18.82
C THR A 124 -0.75 5.25 18.25
N PHE A 125 0.33 5.85 17.79
CA PHE A 125 1.58 5.20 17.47
C PHE A 125 2.69 5.67 18.41
N GLY A 126 3.66 4.82 18.65
CA GLY A 126 4.80 5.08 19.51
C GLY A 126 4.58 4.63 20.95
N GLU A 127 5.57 4.87 21.80
CA GLU A 127 5.62 4.37 23.17
C GLU A 127 6.08 5.46 24.16
N CYS A 128 5.62 5.33 25.41
CA CYS A 128 6.08 6.14 26.56
C CYS A 128 6.29 7.64 26.29
N LYS A 129 7.53 8.02 25.99
CA LYS A 129 7.94 9.44 25.84
C LYS A 129 7.84 9.95 24.41
N ASN A 130 7.69 9.08 23.41
CA ASN A 130 7.62 9.45 22.00
C ASN A 130 6.42 8.77 21.32
N TYR A 131 5.26 9.36 21.48
CA TYR A 131 4.02 8.89 20.89
C TYR A 131 3.28 10.02 20.18
N ARG A 132 2.36 9.62 19.31
CA ARG A 132 1.48 10.55 18.61
C ARG A 132 0.09 9.96 18.48
N THR A 133 -0.92 10.73 18.88
CA THR A 133 -2.33 10.38 18.79
C THR A 133 -3.05 11.26 17.77
N LYS A 134 -3.87 10.67 16.92
CA LYS A 134 -4.75 11.37 15.98
C LYS A 134 -6.14 10.76 16.01
N LEU A 135 -7.15 11.61 15.82
CA LEU A 135 -8.53 11.17 15.62
C LEU A 135 -8.70 10.75 14.16
N ILE A 136 -9.03 9.48 13.95
CA ILE A 136 -9.18 8.85 12.65
C ILE A 136 -10.63 8.42 12.47
N ASP A 137 -11.19 8.72 11.32
CA ASP A 137 -12.53 8.27 10.93
C ASP A 137 -12.41 6.88 10.30
N PHE A 138 -13.17 5.91 10.82
CA PHE A 138 -13.21 4.54 10.35
C PHE A 138 -14.59 4.18 9.85
N ASP A 139 -14.66 3.63 8.65
CA ASP A 139 -15.83 2.92 8.17
C ASP A 139 -15.83 1.51 8.77
N VAL A 140 -16.87 1.18 9.53
CA VAL A 140 -17.01 -0.12 10.21
C VAL A 140 -17.75 -1.06 9.28
N ALA A 141 -17.09 -2.15 8.87
CA ALA A 141 -17.63 -3.06 7.88
C ALA A 141 -17.26 -4.52 8.13
N HIS A 142 -18.03 -5.43 7.54
CA HIS A 142 -17.67 -6.83 7.45
C HIS A 142 -16.61 -7.00 6.36
N ILE A 143 -15.34 -7.10 6.77
CA ILE A 143 -14.23 -7.34 5.84
C ILE A 143 -13.86 -8.82 5.86
N ARG A 144 -13.76 -9.42 4.66
CA ARG A 144 -13.34 -10.82 4.46
C ARG A 144 -11.82 -10.98 4.35
N LEU A 145 -11.08 -9.97 4.80
CA LEU A 145 -9.63 -9.97 4.78
C LEU A 145 -9.07 -10.40 6.15
N PRO A 146 -7.85 -10.94 6.20
CA PRO A 146 -7.22 -11.41 7.44
C PRO A 146 -6.70 -10.25 8.31
N TYR A 147 -7.25 -9.06 8.15
CA TYR A 147 -6.86 -7.84 8.85
C TYR A 147 -7.95 -7.39 9.82
N ASN A 148 -7.53 -6.84 10.96
CA ASN A 148 -8.44 -6.29 11.97
C ASN A 148 -8.84 -4.85 11.66
N ALA A 149 -7.94 -4.09 11.02
CA ALA A 149 -8.16 -2.73 10.56
C ALA A 149 -7.31 -2.44 9.32
N ILE A 150 -7.71 -1.41 8.57
CA ILE A 150 -6.95 -0.85 7.44
C ILE A 150 -6.81 0.64 7.72
N LEU A 151 -5.57 1.13 7.73
CA LEU A 151 -5.25 2.55 7.77
C LEU A 151 -4.84 3.00 6.37
N GLY A 152 -5.73 3.73 5.72
CA GLY A 152 -5.53 4.29 4.40
C GLY A 152 -4.75 5.61 4.41
N TYR A 153 -4.55 6.17 3.21
CA TYR A 153 -3.83 7.44 3.08
C TYR A 153 -4.39 8.57 3.96
N PRO A 154 -5.73 8.67 4.25
CA PRO A 154 -6.23 9.75 5.10
C PRO A 154 -5.68 9.70 6.53
N ALA A 155 -5.48 8.48 7.08
CA ALA A 155 -4.81 8.32 8.37
C ALA A 155 -3.32 8.64 8.26
N LEU A 156 -2.64 8.10 7.23
CA LEU A 156 -1.21 8.32 7.01
C LEU A 156 -0.90 9.82 6.86
N ALA A 157 -1.72 10.56 6.13
CA ALA A 157 -1.58 12.02 5.98
C ALA A 157 -1.75 12.75 7.32
N LYS A 158 -2.74 12.39 8.15
CA LYS A 158 -2.91 12.99 9.49
C LYS A 158 -1.71 12.73 10.40
N PHE A 159 -1.05 11.59 10.26
CA PHE A 159 0.17 11.26 10.98
C PHE A 159 1.43 11.85 10.33
N MET A 160 1.36 12.38 9.12
CA MET A 160 2.52 12.72 8.28
C MET A 160 3.47 11.51 8.18
N ALA A 161 2.89 10.34 8.03
CA ALA A 161 3.61 9.08 8.04
C ALA A 161 4.17 8.76 6.65
N VAL A 162 5.36 8.18 6.63
CA VAL A 162 6.07 7.76 5.43
C VAL A 162 6.38 6.28 5.54
N THR A 163 6.08 5.52 4.49
CA THR A 163 6.34 4.08 4.41
C THR A 163 7.57 3.80 3.54
N HIS A 164 8.42 2.89 3.98
CA HIS A 164 9.49 2.34 3.18
C HIS A 164 9.21 0.85 2.92
N HIS A 165 8.62 0.52 1.78
CA HIS A 165 8.20 -0.85 1.46
C HIS A 165 9.36 -1.85 1.37
N GLY A 166 10.54 -1.42 0.91
CA GLY A 166 11.71 -2.30 0.85
C GLY A 166 12.30 -2.66 2.22
N TYR A 167 12.06 -1.82 3.25
CA TYR A 167 12.48 -2.09 4.64
C TYR A 167 11.31 -2.56 5.51
N ASN A 168 10.09 -2.45 4.99
CA ASN A 168 8.84 -2.77 5.66
C ASN A 168 8.70 -2.03 7.01
N VAL A 169 8.86 -0.73 6.96
CA VAL A 169 8.84 0.17 8.12
C VAL A 169 8.02 1.41 7.84
N LEU A 170 7.30 1.87 8.86
CA LEU A 170 6.55 3.11 8.87
C LEU A 170 7.27 4.11 9.79
N LYS A 171 7.52 5.34 9.32
CA LYS A 171 8.06 6.42 10.14
C LYS A 171 7.16 7.64 10.14
N MET A 172 7.10 8.33 11.26
CA MET A 172 6.33 9.55 11.41
C MET A 172 6.96 10.49 12.44
N PRO A 173 6.71 11.82 12.38
CA PRO A 173 7.19 12.73 13.40
C PRO A 173 6.44 12.51 14.71
N GLY A 174 7.16 12.45 15.81
CA GLY A 174 6.65 12.37 17.18
C GLY A 174 7.10 13.54 18.05
N SER A 175 6.63 13.61 19.29
CA SER A 175 6.98 14.66 20.24
C SER A 175 8.44 14.62 20.68
N GLY A 176 9.04 13.43 20.73
CA GLY A 176 10.43 13.17 21.11
C GLY A 176 11.35 12.87 19.94
N GLY A 177 10.95 13.15 18.69
CA GLY A 177 11.70 12.83 17.48
C GLY A 177 10.91 11.94 16.52
N VAL A 178 11.59 11.20 15.65
CA VAL A 178 10.94 10.28 14.71
C VAL A 178 10.43 9.04 15.45
N ILE A 179 9.17 8.71 15.26
CA ILE A 179 8.59 7.42 15.67
C ILE A 179 8.85 6.44 14.54
N THR A 180 9.50 5.32 14.84
CA THR A 180 9.74 4.22 13.89
C THR A 180 8.89 3.02 14.29
N VAL A 181 8.04 2.57 13.38
CA VAL A 181 7.16 1.42 13.58
C VAL A 181 7.57 0.33 12.59
N PRO A 182 8.29 -0.71 13.06
CA PRO A 182 8.61 -1.84 12.22
C PRO A 182 7.34 -2.66 11.92
N CYS A 183 7.29 -3.29 10.77
CA CYS A 183 6.22 -4.20 10.43
C CYS A 183 6.31 -5.51 11.22
N GLU A 184 5.17 -6.08 11.55
CA GLU A 184 5.05 -7.38 12.23
C GLU A 184 5.12 -8.52 11.20
N GLU A 185 6.32 -8.99 10.94
CA GLU A 185 6.62 -9.97 9.90
C GLU A 185 5.84 -11.28 10.07
N LYS A 186 5.76 -11.82 11.29
CA LYS A 186 5.00 -13.05 11.57
C LYS A 186 3.52 -12.93 11.23
N ASP A 187 2.91 -11.82 11.63
CA ASP A 187 1.52 -11.54 11.33
C ASP A 187 1.30 -11.29 9.84
N ALA A 188 2.26 -10.69 9.15
CA ALA A 188 2.23 -10.47 7.71
C ALA A 188 2.23 -11.79 6.94
N VAL A 189 3.14 -12.72 7.28
CA VAL A 189 3.20 -14.06 6.68
C VAL A 189 1.90 -14.83 6.93
N CYS A 190 1.45 -14.93 8.18
CA CYS A 190 0.21 -15.63 8.53
C CYS A 190 -1.03 -15.02 7.82
N SER A 191 -1.05 -13.71 7.64
CA SER A 191 -2.16 -13.03 6.97
C SER A 191 -2.15 -13.31 5.47
N LEU A 192 -0.97 -13.36 4.85
CA LEU A 192 -0.81 -13.71 3.44
C LEU A 192 -1.23 -15.17 3.18
N GLU A 193 -0.82 -16.11 4.04
CA GLU A 193 -1.23 -17.51 3.94
C GLU A 193 -2.74 -17.68 4.05
N ARG A 194 -3.39 -16.98 4.98
CA ARG A 194 -4.86 -17.02 5.14
C ARG A 194 -5.58 -16.42 3.93
N ALA A 195 -5.07 -15.32 3.39
CA ALA A 195 -5.63 -14.73 2.18
C ALA A 195 -5.54 -15.69 0.99
N PHE A 196 -4.41 -16.37 0.84
CA PHE A 196 -4.21 -17.38 -0.21
C PHE A 196 -5.15 -18.58 -0.05
N GLN A 197 -5.29 -19.10 1.19
CA GLN A 197 -6.22 -20.19 1.48
C GLN A 197 -7.68 -19.81 1.17
N ALA A 198 -8.11 -18.61 1.56
CA ALA A 198 -9.45 -18.11 1.27
C ALA A 198 -9.72 -18.01 -0.24
N ALA A 199 -8.77 -17.45 -1.00
CA ALA A 199 -8.87 -17.34 -2.45
C ALA A 199 -8.89 -18.71 -3.14
N SER A 200 -8.19 -19.71 -2.60
CA SER A 200 -8.17 -21.09 -3.14
C SER A 200 -9.49 -21.84 -2.90
N LEU A 201 -10.23 -21.49 -1.84
CA LEU A 201 -11.53 -22.07 -1.54
C LEU A 201 -12.66 -21.46 -2.39
N GLU A 202 -12.51 -20.20 -2.82
CA GLU A 202 -13.50 -19.52 -3.67
C GLU A 202 -13.39 -19.93 -5.15
N ASP A 203 -12.22 -20.41 -5.61
CA ASP A 203 -11.99 -20.89 -6.99
C ASP A 203 -11.22 -22.22 -6.98
N PRO A 204 -11.91 -23.36 -6.72
CA PRO A 204 -11.28 -24.68 -6.68
C PRO A 204 -10.66 -25.10 -8.02
N ASP A 205 -11.05 -24.48 -9.13
CA ASP A 205 -10.55 -24.80 -10.48
C ASP A 205 -9.25 -24.04 -10.84
N ARG A 206 -8.88 -23.02 -10.08
CA ARG A 206 -7.66 -22.24 -10.30
C ARG A 206 -6.38 -23.03 -10.02
N GLY A 207 -6.43 -24.03 -9.14
CA GLY A 207 -5.31 -24.92 -8.82
C GLY A 207 -4.99 -25.94 -9.91
N SER A 208 -5.89 -26.17 -10.87
CA SER A 208 -5.77 -27.14 -11.96
C SER A 208 -5.20 -26.55 -13.26
N ARG A 209 -5.08 -25.25 -13.39
CA ARG A 209 -4.48 -24.63 -14.58
C ARG A 209 -2.96 -24.73 -14.50
N ARG A 210 -2.43 -25.84 -15.04
CA ARG A 210 -1.00 -25.93 -15.37
C ARG A 210 -0.62 -24.73 -16.23
N PRO A 211 0.58 -24.14 -16.03
CA PRO A 211 1.12 -23.14 -16.96
C PRO A 211 1.08 -23.76 -18.37
N PRO A 212 0.73 -23.00 -19.41
CA PRO A 212 0.74 -23.53 -20.77
C PRO A 212 2.13 -24.09 -21.05
N GLU A 213 2.16 -25.38 -21.33
CA GLU A 213 3.36 -26.12 -21.70
C GLU A 213 3.97 -25.41 -22.91
N THR A 214 5.15 -24.86 -22.73
CA THR A 214 5.87 -24.18 -23.81
C THR A 214 6.05 -25.18 -24.95
N ALA A 215 5.36 -24.95 -26.07
CA ALA A 215 5.46 -25.76 -27.28
C ALA A 215 6.94 -25.97 -27.64
N PRO A 216 7.32 -27.20 -28.03
CA PRO A 216 8.72 -27.50 -28.34
C PRO A 216 9.17 -26.65 -29.54
N LYS A 217 10.23 -25.88 -29.34
CA LYS A 217 10.90 -25.13 -30.41
C LYS A 217 11.34 -26.13 -31.50
N LYS A 218 10.68 -26.13 -32.66
CA LYS A 218 11.12 -26.84 -33.86
C LYS A 218 12.54 -26.39 -34.20
N LYS A 219 13.52 -27.30 -34.07
CA LYS A 219 14.85 -27.13 -34.62
C LYS A 219 14.73 -26.96 -36.15
N LYS A 220 15.05 -25.77 -36.67
CA LYS A 220 15.31 -25.58 -38.09
C LYS A 220 16.63 -26.23 -38.42
N THR A 221 16.58 -27.31 -39.13
CA THR A 221 17.71 -27.93 -39.81
C THR A 221 18.12 -27.00 -40.95
N LEU A 222 19.32 -26.40 -40.85
CA LEU A 222 19.96 -25.67 -41.96
C LEU A 222 20.77 -26.66 -42.77
N SER A 223 20.28 -26.97 -43.98
CA SER A 223 21.06 -27.62 -45.04
C SER A 223 21.91 -26.51 -45.72
N GLY A 224 23.23 -26.70 -45.76
CA GLY A 224 24.11 -25.85 -46.53
C GLY A 224 24.03 -26.06 -48.06
N PRO A 225 24.72 -25.24 -48.86
CA PRO A 225 25.95 -25.70 -49.48
C PRO A 225 27.09 -24.68 -49.55
N THR A 226 28.23 -25.14 -49.35
CA THR A 226 29.58 -25.09 -49.99
C THR A 226 29.96 -23.96 -50.95
N THR A 227 31.23 -23.46 -50.70
CA THR A 227 32.28 -22.91 -51.62
C THR A 227 32.24 -21.39 -51.88
N GLN A 228 33.27 -20.60 -51.74
CA GLN A 228 34.72 -20.60 -52.01
C GLN A 228 35.34 -19.27 -51.53
N GLU A 229 36.56 -19.39 -51.00
CA GLU A 229 37.75 -18.54 -51.04
C GLU A 229 37.70 -17.09 -51.57
N THR A 230 38.23 -16.16 -50.82
CA THR A 230 39.51 -15.45 -51.04
C THR A 230 39.67 -14.32 -50.00
N GLY A 231 40.81 -14.27 -49.29
CA GLY A 231 41.25 -13.11 -48.51
C GLY A 231 41.88 -12.03 -49.44
N PRO A 232 42.60 -10.99 -48.96
CA PRO A 232 43.13 -10.76 -47.60
C PRO A 232 43.05 -9.28 -47.10
N SER A 233 43.43 -9.09 -45.82
CA SER A 233 44.22 -7.97 -45.28
C SER A 233 43.65 -6.57 -45.06
N GLY A 234 43.77 -6.11 -43.83
CA GLY A 234 44.11 -4.74 -43.44
C GLY A 234 43.18 -4.09 -42.40
N PRO A 235 43.66 -3.08 -41.68
CA PRO A 235 43.97 -3.21 -40.26
C PRO A 235 43.01 -2.44 -39.34
N VAL A 236 43.10 -2.74 -38.04
CA VAL A 236 42.46 -2.10 -36.89
C VAL A 236 42.82 -0.61 -36.76
N PRO A 237 41.94 0.23 -36.28
CA PRO A 237 42.31 1.24 -35.28
C PRO A 237 41.44 1.28 -34.03
N ALA A 238 42.18 1.22 -32.94
CA ALA A 238 42.19 1.96 -31.68
C ALA A 238 40.87 2.56 -31.11
N GLN A 239 40.67 2.15 -29.88
CA GLN A 239 40.12 2.74 -28.64
C GLN A 239 39.79 4.25 -28.67
N GLY A 240 38.61 4.56 -28.15
CA GLY A 240 38.21 5.90 -27.69
C GLY A 240 37.50 5.77 -26.34
N GLU A 241 38.09 6.33 -25.31
CA GLU A 241 37.56 6.46 -23.94
C GLU A 241 36.35 7.41 -23.88
N PRO A 242 35.41 7.22 -22.93
CA PRO A 242 34.34 8.18 -22.70
C PRO A 242 34.78 9.34 -21.79
N PRO A 243 34.22 10.55 -21.96
CA PRO A 243 34.61 11.73 -21.22
C PRO A 243 33.96 11.77 -19.83
N SER A 244 34.78 12.17 -18.84
CA SER A 244 34.41 12.57 -17.49
C SER A 244 33.66 13.90 -17.53
N ILE A 245 32.59 14.01 -16.75
CA ILE A 245 31.90 15.27 -16.46
C ILE A 245 32.20 15.65 -15.01
N THR A 246 32.78 16.80 -14.87
CA THR A 246 32.98 17.59 -13.65
C THR A 246 31.64 18.07 -13.07
#